data_e7cda8293b7a62fd0e797f7956bf4443
#
_entry.id   e7cda8293b7a62fd0e797f7956bf4443
#
_cell.length_a   1.000
_cell.length_b   1.000
_cell.length_c   1.000
_cell.angle_alpha   90.00
_cell.angle_beta   90.00
_cell.angle_gamma   90.00
#
_symmetry.space_group_name_H-M   'P 1'
#
loop_
_entity.id
_entity.type
_entity.pdbx_description
1 polymer ?
#
loop_
_entity_poly.entity_id
_entity_poly.type
_entity_poly.pdbx_seq_one_letter_code
_entity_poly.pdbx_strand_id
1 'polypeptide(L)'
;MLHLHCMQVIMAAEEHKKLSTFVKSIHQMLRHETEKNGADKAWQEHCSKSEILQEYATSMQKLASTFWEQNSVDKNKSAWCRINWVVEKCVLYFFEGEIEIRRIREKEKFNKTANDMESYAETCVKHGEVTASKEIQSEGGCLTLLDVGSCYNPFGAYPFFHVIPIDIAPAEPDVYVCDFLNLAVVEREKSMIPSGRFVTELPAGAFDVVVFSLLLDYFPCPKQRYSCVCKAYGLLKPEGLLFIITPDSKHSSANAPIMKDWRITLAQLGFSRIYYDKLPHIHCMAYRKDINPEVSKHWVSYKLPKKNYVQTIAGLHIPQDFQKINDQCGGDLLPKTERTSQDDAALVQLFSQLPYNS
;
A
#
# COMPACT_ATOMS: atom_id res chain seq x y z
N MET A 1 29.25 -32.16 7.58
CA MET A 1 28.63 -30.86 7.88
C MET A 1 28.39 -30.02 6.63
N LEU A 2 29.38 -29.77 5.76
CA LEU A 2 29.21 -28.97 4.53
C LEU A 2 28.14 -29.52 3.58
N HIS A 3 28.04 -30.84 3.38
CA HIS A 3 27.05 -31.47 2.48
C HIS A 3 25.59 -31.28 3.01
N LEU A 4 25.39 -31.40 4.31
CA LEU A 4 24.07 -31.17 4.95
C LEU A 4 23.64 -29.68 4.81
N HIS A 5 24.57 -28.77 5.02
CA HIS A 5 24.31 -27.33 4.87
C HIS A 5 23.98 -26.96 3.41
N CYS A 6 24.70 -27.52 2.44
CA CYS A 6 24.43 -27.31 1.03
C CYS A 6 23.03 -27.83 0.62
N MET A 7 22.63 -29.02 1.12
CA MET A 7 21.28 -29.55 0.89
C MET A 7 20.17 -28.68 1.52
N GLN A 8 20.40 -28.16 2.72
CA GLN A 8 19.43 -27.25 3.37
C GLN A 8 19.23 -25.95 2.58
N VAL A 9 20.31 -25.36 2.06
CA VAL A 9 20.25 -24.14 1.23
C VAL A 9 19.49 -24.39 -0.08
N ILE A 10 19.74 -25.53 -0.74
CA ILE A 10 19.05 -25.91 -1.99
C ILE A 10 17.55 -26.12 -1.72
N MET A 11 17.20 -26.85 -0.66
CA MET A 11 15.79 -27.08 -0.30
C MET A 11 15.05 -25.78 0.05
N ALA A 12 15.71 -24.86 0.76
CA ALA A 12 15.13 -23.55 1.09
C ALA A 12 14.90 -22.70 -0.19
N ALA A 13 15.82 -22.74 -1.15
CA ALA A 13 15.67 -22.03 -2.42
C ALA A 13 14.52 -22.61 -3.28
N GLU A 14 14.37 -23.94 -3.32
CA GLU A 14 13.26 -24.59 -4.02
C GLU A 14 11.92 -24.29 -3.37
N GLU A 15 11.83 -24.30 -2.05
CA GLU A 15 10.63 -23.94 -1.31
C GLU A 15 10.24 -22.50 -1.56
N HIS A 16 11.18 -21.56 -1.47
CA HIS A 16 10.96 -20.15 -1.80
C HIS A 16 10.40 -19.99 -3.22
N LYS A 17 11.00 -20.69 -4.21
CA LYS A 17 10.56 -20.67 -5.61
C LYS A 17 9.10 -21.19 -5.74
N LYS A 18 8.77 -22.29 -5.05
CA LYS A 18 7.41 -22.86 -5.05
C LYS A 18 6.39 -21.88 -4.50
N LEU A 19 6.63 -21.30 -3.32
CA LEU A 19 5.73 -20.35 -2.69
C LEU A 19 5.53 -19.08 -3.55
N SER A 20 6.62 -18.53 -4.07
CA SER A 20 6.54 -17.32 -4.90
C SER A 20 5.85 -17.58 -6.26
N THR A 21 5.98 -18.77 -6.83
CA THR A 21 5.28 -19.16 -8.06
C THR A 21 3.78 -19.29 -7.80
N PHE A 22 3.38 -19.90 -6.68
CA PHE A 22 1.99 -20.01 -6.27
C PHE A 22 1.36 -18.63 -6.08
N VAL A 23 1.98 -17.73 -5.30
CA VAL A 23 1.50 -16.38 -5.09
C VAL A 23 1.28 -15.64 -6.41
N LYS A 24 2.23 -15.74 -7.36
CA LYS A 24 2.09 -15.14 -8.69
C LYS A 24 0.94 -15.73 -9.51
N SER A 25 0.72 -17.06 -9.41
CA SER A 25 -0.36 -17.70 -10.15
C SER A 25 -1.73 -17.19 -9.70
N ILE A 26 -1.91 -16.90 -8.40
CA ILE A 26 -3.15 -16.30 -7.88
C ILE A 26 -3.37 -14.90 -8.45
N HIS A 27 -2.33 -14.05 -8.49
CA HIS A 27 -2.43 -12.73 -9.11
C HIS A 27 -2.78 -12.80 -10.60
N GLN A 28 -2.16 -13.74 -11.34
CA GLN A 28 -2.43 -13.93 -12.77
C GLN A 28 -3.87 -14.43 -12.99
N MET A 29 -4.32 -15.41 -12.20
CA MET A 29 -5.68 -15.93 -12.26
C MET A 29 -6.70 -14.82 -12.01
N LEU A 30 -6.51 -14.01 -10.97
CA LEU A 30 -7.42 -12.92 -10.64
C LEU A 30 -7.48 -11.85 -11.75
N ARG A 31 -6.37 -11.53 -12.41
CA ARG A 31 -6.34 -10.62 -13.56
C ARG A 31 -7.07 -11.20 -14.75
N HIS A 32 -6.83 -12.48 -15.07
CA HIS A 32 -7.52 -13.16 -16.16
C HIS A 32 -9.04 -13.21 -15.95
N GLU A 33 -9.47 -13.55 -14.74
CA GLU A 33 -10.92 -13.54 -14.39
C GLU A 33 -11.51 -12.12 -14.48
N THR A 34 -10.72 -11.11 -14.11
CA THR A 34 -11.13 -9.70 -14.22
C THR A 34 -11.36 -9.28 -15.67
N GLU A 35 -10.48 -9.68 -16.58
CA GLU A 35 -10.64 -9.39 -18.03
C GLU A 35 -11.86 -10.10 -18.62
N LYS A 36 -12.10 -11.32 -18.19
CA LYS A 36 -13.20 -12.15 -18.70
C LYS A 36 -14.57 -11.75 -18.15
N ASN A 37 -14.67 -11.50 -16.84
CA ASN A 37 -15.92 -11.38 -16.11
C ASN A 37 -16.20 -9.98 -15.57
N GLY A 38 -15.23 -9.06 -15.68
CA GLY A 38 -15.26 -7.77 -15.02
C GLY A 38 -14.74 -7.80 -13.57
N ALA A 39 -14.26 -6.66 -13.09
CA ALA A 39 -13.52 -6.56 -11.83
C ALA A 39 -14.36 -6.95 -10.59
N ASP A 40 -15.60 -6.52 -10.53
CA ASP A 40 -16.45 -6.74 -9.34
C ASP A 40 -16.86 -8.20 -9.21
N LYS A 41 -17.25 -8.84 -10.33
CA LYS A 41 -17.63 -10.25 -10.34
C LYS A 41 -16.41 -11.14 -10.06
N ALA A 42 -15.27 -10.87 -10.70
CA ALA A 42 -14.03 -11.61 -10.45
C ALA A 42 -13.59 -11.51 -8.99
N TRP A 43 -13.71 -10.33 -8.37
CA TRP A 43 -13.41 -10.12 -6.98
C TRP A 43 -14.36 -10.91 -6.06
N GLN A 44 -15.67 -10.86 -6.30
CA GLN A 44 -16.66 -11.58 -5.53
C GLN A 44 -16.44 -13.11 -5.59
N GLU A 45 -16.20 -13.65 -6.79
CA GLU A 45 -15.88 -15.06 -6.99
C GLU A 45 -14.55 -15.45 -6.32
N HIS A 46 -13.56 -14.56 -6.35
CA HIS A 46 -12.28 -14.77 -5.69
C HIS A 46 -12.43 -14.83 -4.15
N CYS A 47 -13.18 -13.91 -3.56
CA CYS A 47 -13.46 -13.87 -2.12
C CYS A 47 -14.21 -15.11 -1.63
N SER A 48 -14.96 -15.80 -2.49
CA SER A 48 -15.67 -17.03 -2.13
C SER A 48 -14.76 -18.27 -2.05
N LYS A 49 -13.53 -18.22 -2.58
CA LYS A 49 -12.58 -19.34 -2.64
C LYS A 49 -11.72 -19.40 -1.36
N SER A 50 -12.34 -19.73 -0.23
CA SER A 50 -11.69 -19.69 1.10
C SER A 50 -10.41 -20.52 1.20
N GLU A 51 -10.37 -21.71 0.58
CA GLU A 51 -9.18 -22.59 0.61
C GLU A 51 -7.98 -21.96 -0.11
N ILE A 52 -8.22 -21.38 -1.29
CA ILE A 52 -7.17 -20.70 -2.06
C ILE A 52 -6.66 -19.46 -1.31
N LEU A 53 -7.56 -18.70 -0.71
CA LEU A 53 -7.19 -17.51 0.08
C LEU A 53 -6.37 -17.90 1.30
N GLN A 54 -6.72 -18.98 2.00
CA GLN A 54 -5.97 -19.47 3.16
C GLN A 54 -4.59 -20.01 2.77
N GLU A 55 -4.50 -20.73 1.65
CA GLU A 55 -3.21 -21.19 1.11
C GLU A 55 -2.31 -20.01 0.69
N TYR A 56 -2.93 -18.97 0.09
CA TYR A 56 -2.23 -17.73 -0.25
C TYR A 56 -1.70 -17.03 1.00
N ALA A 57 -2.51 -16.84 2.04
CA ALA A 57 -2.12 -16.22 3.30
C ALA A 57 -0.97 -16.96 3.98
N THR A 58 -1.07 -18.29 4.07
CA THR A 58 -0.01 -19.14 4.64
C THR A 58 1.29 -19.04 3.84
N SER A 59 1.19 -19.00 2.51
CA SER A 59 2.35 -18.86 1.62
C SER A 59 3.01 -17.48 1.78
N MET A 60 2.21 -16.41 1.89
CA MET A 60 2.72 -15.05 2.12
C MET A 60 3.36 -14.91 3.50
N GLN A 61 2.75 -15.43 4.54
CA GLN A 61 3.33 -15.44 5.88
C GLN A 61 4.68 -16.15 5.88
N LYS A 62 4.78 -17.32 5.27
CA LYS A 62 6.02 -18.09 5.20
C LYS A 62 7.11 -17.37 4.41
N LEU A 63 6.75 -16.75 3.28
CA LEU A 63 7.67 -15.89 2.52
C LEU A 63 8.17 -14.72 3.37
N ALA A 64 7.28 -14.04 4.08
CA ALA A 64 7.62 -12.88 4.88
C ALA A 64 8.49 -13.25 6.07
N SER A 65 8.04 -14.19 6.92
CA SER A 65 8.69 -14.52 8.19
C SER A 65 9.99 -15.31 8.01
N THR A 66 10.04 -16.23 7.03
CA THR A 66 11.20 -17.11 6.86
C THR A 66 12.25 -16.50 5.93
N PHE A 67 11.81 -15.83 4.85
CA PHE A 67 12.74 -15.40 3.80
C PHE A 67 13.02 -13.89 3.80
N TRP A 68 12.05 -13.05 4.20
CA TRP A 68 12.24 -11.59 4.13
C TRP A 68 12.68 -10.98 5.46
N GLU A 69 12.16 -11.44 6.60
CA GLU A 69 12.47 -10.85 7.91
C GLU A 69 13.75 -11.39 8.53
N GLN A 70 14.08 -12.68 8.35
CA GLN A 70 15.31 -13.25 8.90
C GLN A 70 16.57 -12.58 8.34
N ASN A 71 16.52 -12.04 7.12
CA ASN A 71 17.63 -11.30 6.54
C ASN A 71 17.75 -9.86 7.00
N SER A 72 16.69 -9.29 7.60
CA SER A 72 16.72 -7.95 8.19
C SER A 72 17.47 -7.91 9.54
N VAL A 73 17.74 -9.05 10.16
CA VAL A 73 18.42 -9.16 11.47
C VAL A 73 19.95 -9.05 11.34
N ASP A 74 20.53 -9.26 10.18
CA ASP A 74 21.95 -9.07 9.96
C ASP A 74 22.31 -7.59 9.87
N LYS A 75 22.74 -7.01 11.00
CA LYS A 75 23.10 -5.59 11.13
C LYS A 75 24.20 -5.11 10.18
N ASN A 76 24.93 -6.03 9.53
CA ASN A 76 25.97 -5.73 8.56
C ASN A 76 25.46 -5.73 7.10
N LYS A 77 24.23 -6.17 6.87
CA LYS A 77 23.55 -6.09 5.57
C LYS A 77 22.42 -5.08 5.71
N SER A 78 22.52 -3.96 5.05
CA SER A 78 21.56 -2.84 5.05
C SER A 78 20.23 -3.19 4.33
N ALA A 79 19.67 -4.36 4.61
CA ALA A 79 18.32 -4.72 4.19
C ALA A 79 17.33 -4.06 5.14
N TRP A 80 17.06 -2.79 4.93
CA TRP A 80 15.95 -2.12 5.57
C TRP A 80 14.67 -2.86 5.22
N CYS A 81 14.10 -3.53 6.23
CA CYS A 81 12.82 -4.18 6.10
C CYS A 81 11.74 -3.09 5.90
N ARG A 82 10.75 -3.34 5.04
CA ARG A 82 9.61 -2.44 4.83
C ARG A 82 8.90 -2.04 6.13
N ILE A 83 8.85 -2.96 7.10
CA ILE A 83 8.26 -2.71 8.42
C ILE A 83 9.06 -1.66 9.19
N ASN A 84 10.38 -1.84 9.28
CA ASN A 84 11.27 -0.88 9.95
C ASN A 84 11.22 0.50 9.30
N TRP A 85 11.08 0.57 7.98
CA TRP A 85 10.92 1.83 7.27
C TRP A 85 9.65 2.57 7.69
N VAL A 86 8.50 1.89 7.76
CA VAL A 86 7.24 2.49 8.25
C VAL A 86 7.39 2.98 9.67
N VAL A 87 7.96 2.13 10.55
CA VAL A 87 8.19 2.45 11.97
C VAL A 87 9.07 3.69 12.12
N GLU A 88 10.22 3.75 11.42
CA GLU A 88 11.11 4.92 11.45
C GLU A 88 10.39 6.19 10.99
N LYS A 89 9.65 6.13 9.87
CA LYS A 89 8.97 7.32 9.36
C LYS A 89 7.84 7.79 10.29
N CYS A 90 7.17 6.87 10.99
CA CYS A 90 6.21 7.23 12.04
C CYS A 90 6.91 7.93 13.22
N VAL A 91 8.05 7.42 13.68
CA VAL A 91 8.81 8.04 14.77
C VAL A 91 9.27 9.44 14.39
N LEU A 92 9.91 9.60 13.22
CA LEU A 92 10.34 10.91 12.71
C LEU A 92 9.16 11.91 12.62
N TYR A 93 8.02 11.45 12.11
CA TYR A 93 6.90 12.33 11.85
C TYR A 93 6.13 12.71 13.11
N PHE A 94 5.72 11.73 13.93
CA PHE A 94 4.83 11.97 15.05
C PHE A 94 5.57 12.33 16.35
N PHE A 95 6.80 11.86 16.57
CA PHE A 95 7.51 12.03 17.84
C PHE A 95 8.75 12.92 17.74
N GLU A 96 9.34 13.11 16.56
CA GLU A 96 10.54 13.94 16.39
C GLU A 96 10.25 15.33 15.77
N GLY A 97 8.96 15.74 15.77
CA GLY A 97 8.54 17.10 15.46
C GLY A 97 8.37 17.43 13.97
N GLU A 98 8.49 16.46 13.06
CA GLU A 98 8.31 16.76 11.63
C GLU A 98 6.86 17.13 11.29
N ILE A 99 5.86 16.65 12.05
CA ILE A 99 4.46 17.04 11.89
C ILE A 99 4.27 18.55 11.98
N GLU A 100 4.93 19.22 12.93
CA GLU A 100 4.87 20.69 13.10
C GLU A 100 5.49 21.40 11.91
N ILE A 101 6.65 20.93 11.43
CA ILE A 101 7.30 21.48 10.25
C ILE A 101 6.38 21.38 9.02
N ARG A 102 5.69 20.27 8.86
CA ARG A 102 4.74 20.06 7.75
C ARG A 102 3.50 20.95 7.88
N ARG A 103 2.99 21.15 9.09
CA ARG A 103 1.87 22.04 9.39
C ARG A 103 2.20 23.47 9.02
N ILE A 104 3.37 23.98 9.44
CA ILE A 104 3.83 25.32 9.09
C ILE A 104 3.95 25.49 7.57
N ARG A 105 4.61 24.54 6.90
CA ARG A 105 4.79 24.60 5.44
C ARG A 105 3.46 24.52 4.67
N GLU A 106 2.50 23.77 5.16
CA GLU A 106 1.17 23.69 4.56
C GLU A 106 0.44 25.03 4.68
N LYS A 107 0.47 25.64 5.88
CA LYS A 107 -0.13 26.96 6.13
C LYS A 107 0.48 28.05 5.25
N GLU A 108 1.81 28.06 5.09
CA GLU A 108 2.49 28.99 4.19
C GLU A 108 2.05 28.82 2.73
N LYS A 109 1.94 27.59 2.26
CA LYS A 109 1.47 27.29 0.91
C LYS A 109 0.01 27.69 0.72
N PHE A 110 -0.85 27.40 1.69
CA PHE A 110 -2.25 27.78 1.66
C PHE A 110 -2.42 29.30 1.55
N ASN A 111 -1.68 30.07 2.36
CA ASN A 111 -1.72 31.53 2.30
C ASN A 111 -1.24 32.08 0.93
N LYS A 112 -0.19 31.49 0.34
CA LYS A 112 0.23 31.86 -1.02
C LYS A 112 -0.83 31.55 -2.06
N THR A 113 -1.45 30.36 -1.99
CA THR A 113 -2.53 29.95 -2.89
C THR A 113 -3.74 30.88 -2.77
N ALA A 114 -4.12 31.26 -1.54
CA ALA A 114 -5.22 32.20 -1.29
C ALA A 114 -4.93 33.58 -1.92
N ASN A 115 -3.73 34.10 -1.73
CA ASN A 115 -3.32 35.37 -2.34
C ASN A 115 -3.30 35.31 -3.88
N ASP A 116 -2.84 34.19 -4.45
CA ASP A 116 -2.87 33.97 -5.90
C ASP A 116 -4.33 33.87 -6.41
N MET A 117 -5.23 33.28 -5.64
CA MET A 117 -6.66 33.19 -5.98
C MET A 117 -7.42 34.50 -5.78
N GLU A 118 -7.11 35.29 -4.75
CA GLU A 118 -7.69 36.62 -4.55
C GLU A 118 -7.33 37.56 -5.71
N SER A 119 -6.13 37.47 -6.27
CA SER A 119 -5.77 38.22 -7.47
C SER A 119 -6.59 37.82 -8.72
N TYR A 120 -7.22 36.61 -8.72
CA TYR A 120 -8.16 36.16 -9.74
C TYR A 120 -9.63 36.33 -9.35
N ALA A 121 -9.91 36.50 -8.06
CA ALA A 121 -11.24 36.46 -7.45
C ALA A 121 -11.79 37.82 -7.03
N GLU A 122 -11.41 38.91 -7.71
CA GLU A 122 -12.19 40.17 -7.60
C GLU A 122 -13.65 39.99 -8.07
N THR A 123 -14.09 38.74 -8.36
CA THR A 123 -15.43 38.49 -8.91
C THR A 123 -16.29 37.47 -8.16
N CYS A 124 -15.88 36.81 -7.06
CA CYS A 124 -16.80 35.90 -6.33
C CYS A 124 -16.49 35.75 -4.81
N VAL A 125 -17.28 36.47 -4.03
CA VAL A 125 -17.91 36.19 -2.71
C VAL A 125 -17.35 35.12 -1.77
N LYS A 126 -16.98 35.60 -0.58
CA LYS A 126 -16.86 35.01 0.78
C LYS A 126 -17.56 33.67 1.01
N HIS A 127 -16.82 32.68 1.58
CA HIS A 127 -17.35 31.80 2.64
C HIS A 127 -16.21 31.02 3.33
N GLY A 128 -16.28 30.98 4.67
CA GLY A 128 -15.76 29.90 5.51
C GLY A 128 -14.53 30.22 6.37
N GLU A 129 -14.72 30.68 7.59
CA GLU A 129 -13.73 30.61 8.66
C GLU A 129 -13.40 29.15 8.94
N VAL A 130 -12.13 28.77 8.70
CA VAL A 130 -11.58 27.48 9.14
C VAL A 130 -11.29 27.61 10.64
N THR A 131 -12.14 26.99 11.45
CA THR A 131 -11.88 26.82 12.89
C THR A 131 -10.59 26.04 13.08
N ALA A 132 -9.66 26.62 13.83
CA ALA A 132 -8.42 25.96 14.26
C ALA A 132 -8.79 24.66 14.97
N SER A 133 -8.43 23.54 14.38
CA SER A 133 -8.59 22.22 15.00
C SER A 133 -7.74 22.14 16.26
N LYS A 134 -8.40 21.72 17.37
CA LYS A 134 -7.75 21.42 18.64
C LYS A 134 -6.52 20.55 18.41
N GLU A 135 -5.46 20.86 19.16
CA GLU A 135 -4.25 20.04 19.24
C GLU A 135 -4.61 18.56 19.36
N ILE A 136 -4.15 17.77 18.38
CA ILE A 136 -4.23 16.32 18.44
C ILE A 136 -3.12 15.87 19.39
N GLN A 137 -3.40 15.97 20.69
CA GLN A 137 -2.66 15.18 21.67
C GLN A 137 -3.34 13.81 21.66
N SER A 138 -2.63 12.80 21.11
CA SER A 138 -3.00 11.41 21.34
C SER A 138 -2.94 11.18 22.85
N GLU A 139 -4.08 10.96 23.50
CA GLU A 139 -4.13 10.56 24.90
C GLU A 139 -3.23 9.32 25.06
N GLY A 140 -2.07 9.49 25.72
CA GLY A 140 -1.16 8.40 26.06
C GLY A 140 -0.01 8.07 25.10
N GLY A 141 0.26 8.86 24.03
CA GLY A 141 1.44 8.66 23.17
C GLY A 141 1.38 7.44 22.24
N CYS A 142 0.24 6.77 22.10
CA CYS A 142 0.04 5.59 21.26
C CYS A 142 -0.67 5.99 19.94
N LEU A 143 -0.09 5.60 18.79
CA LEU A 143 -0.65 5.84 17.46
C LEU A 143 -1.60 4.72 17.08
N THR A 144 -2.78 5.07 16.57
CA THR A 144 -3.71 4.10 16.01
C THR A 144 -3.34 3.77 14.57
N LEU A 145 -2.99 2.51 14.32
CA LEU A 145 -2.53 2.02 13.03
C LEU A 145 -3.49 0.98 12.46
N LEU A 146 -3.98 1.21 11.23
CA LEU A 146 -4.70 0.23 10.44
C LEU A 146 -3.72 -0.44 9.46
N ASP A 147 -3.46 -1.74 9.65
CA ASP A 147 -2.64 -2.54 8.75
C ASP A 147 -3.54 -3.35 7.82
N VAL A 148 -3.60 -2.96 6.55
CA VAL A 148 -4.50 -3.55 5.56
C VAL A 148 -3.76 -4.58 4.71
N GLY A 149 -4.24 -5.80 4.71
CA GLY A 149 -3.51 -6.95 4.17
C GLY A 149 -2.40 -7.39 5.11
N SER A 150 -2.70 -7.37 6.40
CA SER A 150 -1.73 -7.56 7.48
C SER A 150 -1.13 -8.96 7.52
N CYS A 151 -1.90 -9.96 7.10
CA CYS A 151 -1.53 -11.38 7.09
C CYS A 151 -1.20 -11.93 8.49
N TYR A 152 -0.19 -11.41 9.19
CA TYR A 152 0.35 -11.93 10.47
C TYR A 152 0.68 -10.86 11.52
N ASN A 153 0.13 -9.64 11.39
CA ASN A 153 0.26 -8.52 12.33
C ASN A 153 1.72 -8.12 12.67
N PRO A 154 2.56 -7.78 11.68
CA PRO A 154 3.96 -7.45 11.94
C PRO A 154 4.15 -6.19 12.80
N PHE A 155 3.19 -5.27 12.81
CA PHE A 155 3.27 -4.04 13.59
C PHE A 155 2.86 -4.22 15.06
N GLY A 156 2.22 -5.33 15.41
CA GLY A 156 1.83 -5.65 16.80
C GLY A 156 3.00 -5.78 17.77
N ALA A 157 4.23 -5.96 17.27
CA ALA A 157 5.44 -5.99 18.05
C ALA A 157 5.90 -4.60 18.60
N TYR A 158 5.32 -3.49 18.11
CA TYR A 158 5.75 -2.14 18.47
C TYR A 158 4.77 -1.50 19.46
N PRO A 159 5.17 -1.26 20.73
CA PRO A 159 4.25 -0.90 21.83
C PRO A 159 3.64 0.50 21.71
N PHE A 160 4.17 1.36 20.84
CA PHE A 160 3.62 2.68 20.58
C PHE A 160 2.55 2.68 19.47
N PHE A 161 2.20 1.50 18.91
CA PHE A 161 1.07 1.33 18.03
C PHE A 161 -0.08 0.60 18.71
N HIS A 162 -1.27 1.16 18.59
CA HIS A 162 -2.52 0.42 18.72
C HIS A 162 -2.92 -0.07 17.34
N VAL A 163 -2.61 -1.34 17.04
CA VAL A 163 -2.78 -1.91 15.70
C VAL A 163 -4.17 -2.52 15.55
N ILE A 164 -4.84 -2.20 14.44
CA ILE A 164 -6.03 -2.89 13.93
C ILE A 164 -5.58 -3.63 12.66
N PRO A 165 -5.11 -4.87 12.77
CA PRO A 165 -4.66 -5.67 11.63
C PRO A 165 -5.85 -6.31 10.95
N ILE A 166 -6.02 -6.09 9.64
CA ILE A 166 -7.12 -6.65 8.85
C ILE A 166 -6.60 -7.35 7.61
N ASP A 167 -7.22 -8.47 7.25
CA ASP A 167 -6.91 -9.23 6.05
C ASP A 167 -8.16 -9.94 5.53
N ILE A 168 -8.21 -10.21 4.22
CA ILE A 168 -9.29 -11.01 3.64
C ILE A 168 -9.22 -12.47 4.09
N ALA A 169 -8.00 -12.99 4.30
CA ALA A 169 -7.70 -14.33 4.78
C ALA A 169 -6.51 -14.28 5.77
N PRO A 170 -6.77 -14.03 7.05
CA PRO A 170 -5.73 -13.96 8.07
C PRO A 170 -4.93 -15.26 8.20
N ALA A 171 -3.60 -15.17 8.27
CA ALA A 171 -2.75 -16.31 8.63
C ALA A 171 -2.66 -16.52 10.15
N GLU A 172 -2.91 -15.45 10.94
CA GLU A 172 -2.84 -15.48 12.41
C GLU A 172 -4.19 -15.11 13.04
N PRO A 173 -4.51 -15.64 14.24
CA PRO A 173 -5.80 -15.46 14.88
C PRO A 173 -6.06 -14.05 15.41
N ASP A 174 -5.04 -13.25 15.63
CA ASP A 174 -5.13 -11.85 16.09
C ASP A 174 -5.39 -10.85 14.94
N VAL A 175 -5.41 -11.31 13.71
CA VAL A 175 -5.78 -10.50 12.53
C VAL A 175 -7.26 -10.65 12.23
N TYR A 176 -7.97 -9.54 12.06
CA TYR A 176 -9.41 -9.53 11.76
C TYR A 176 -9.67 -9.88 10.29
N VAL A 177 -10.77 -10.57 10.04
CA VAL A 177 -11.23 -10.89 8.67
C VAL A 177 -11.93 -9.67 8.09
N CYS A 178 -11.45 -9.17 6.96
CA CYS A 178 -12.01 -7.98 6.32
C CYS A 178 -11.74 -7.98 4.82
N ASP A 179 -12.80 -7.86 4.02
CA ASP A 179 -12.68 -7.43 2.64
C ASP A 179 -12.62 -5.90 2.59
N PHE A 180 -11.41 -5.36 2.53
CA PHE A 180 -11.20 -3.91 2.55
C PHE A 180 -11.82 -3.19 1.34
N LEU A 181 -11.91 -3.88 0.20
CA LEU A 181 -12.55 -3.29 -0.99
C LEU A 181 -14.04 -3.03 -0.76
N ASN A 182 -14.71 -3.85 0.04
CA ASN A 182 -16.14 -3.72 0.38
C ASN A 182 -16.38 -3.14 1.78
N LEU A 183 -15.32 -2.78 2.52
CA LEU A 183 -15.42 -2.14 3.82
C LEU A 183 -16.19 -0.80 3.74
N ALA A 184 -17.12 -0.57 4.63
CA ALA A 184 -17.81 0.70 4.80
C ALA A 184 -17.02 1.65 5.71
N VAL A 185 -16.87 2.90 5.29
CA VAL A 185 -16.37 4.00 6.14
C VAL A 185 -17.58 4.76 6.68
N VAL A 186 -17.75 4.75 8.01
CA VAL A 186 -18.97 5.27 8.65
C VAL A 186 -18.68 6.48 9.52
N GLU A 187 -19.54 7.49 9.41
CA GLU A 187 -19.51 8.69 10.25
C GLU A 187 -20.21 8.38 11.59
N ARG A 188 -19.48 7.80 12.55
CA ARG A 188 -20.01 7.50 13.89
C ARG A 188 -18.90 7.57 14.93
N GLU A 189 -19.26 8.06 16.14
CA GLU A 189 -18.48 7.84 17.36
C GLU A 189 -18.59 6.36 17.76
N LYS A 190 -17.87 5.49 17.12
CA LYS A 190 -17.76 4.08 17.48
C LYS A 190 -16.41 3.77 18.08
N SER A 191 -16.40 2.79 18.99
CA SER A 191 -15.15 2.15 19.41
C SER A 191 -14.37 1.70 18.19
N MET A 192 -13.07 2.00 18.15
CA MET A 192 -12.15 1.59 17.10
C MET A 192 -11.86 0.09 17.11
N ILE A 193 -12.11 -0.56 18.26
CA ILE A 193 -11.86 -2.01 18.41
C ILE A 193 -13.07 -2.74 17.84
N PRO A 194 -12.87 -3.57 16.80
CA PRO A 194 -13.93 -4.41 16.27
C PRO A 194 -14.50 -5.32 17.36
N SER A 195 -15.82 -5.45 17.42
CA SER A 195 -16.52 -6.27 18.43
C SER A 195 -16.49 -7.78 18.12
N GLY A 196 -15.92 -8.19 16.99
CA GLY A 196 -15.86 -9.58 16.55
C GLY A 196 -14.74 -9.81 15.54
N ARG A 197 -14.63 -11.04 15.05
CA ARG A 197 -13.57 -11.43 14.09
C ARG A 197 -13.76 -10.79 12.71
N PHE A 198 -14.97 -10.46 12.31
CA PHE A 198 -15.29 -9.92 10.99
C PHE A 198 -15.49 -8.41 11.07
N VAL A 199 -14.78 -7.67 10.21
CA VAL A 199 -14.85 -6.21 10.13
C VAL A 199 -15.47 -5.83 8.79
N THR A 200 -16.65 -5.21 8.83
CA THR A 200 -17.38 -4.74 7.66
C THR A 200 -17.49 -3.21 7.60
N GLU A 201 -17.21 -2.54 8.71
CA GLU A 201 -17.24 -1.09 8.81
C GLU A 201 -16.18 -0.58 9.78
N LEU A 202 -15.59 0.58 9.47
CA LEU A 202 -14.65 1.31 10.34
C LEU A 202 -15.01 2.80 10.39
N PRO A 203 -14.74 3.49 11.52
CA PRO A 203 -15.09 4.89 11.69
C PRO A 203 -14.22 5.82 10.86
N ALA A 204 -14.82 6.85 10.26
CA ALA A 204 -14.11 7.91 9.55
C ALA A 204 -13.20 8.69 10.50
N GLY A 205 -12.03 9.13 10.00
CA GLY A 205 -11.11 9.98 10.75
C GLY A 205 -10.56 9.36 12.04
N ALA A 206 -10.45 8.03 12.13
CA ALA A 206 -10.10 7.33 13.36
C ALA A 206 -8.62 6.95 13.47
N PHE A 207 -7.90 6.89 12.35
CA PHE A 207 -6.55 6.36 12.31
C PHE A 207 -5.48 7.44 12.13
N ASP A 208 -4.40 7.33 12.89
CA ASP A 208 -3.19 8.13 12.69
C ASP A 208 -2.39 7.62 11.50
N VAL A 209 -2.42 6.29 11.30
CA VAL A 209 -1.64 5.60 10.27
C VAL A 209 -2.50 4.55 9.57
N VAL A 210 -2.42 4.51 8.23
CA VAL A 210 -2.93 3.42 7.39
C VAL A 210 -1.77 2.86 6.57
N VAL A 211 -1.61 1.55 6.55
CA VAL A 211 -0.51 0.88 5.83
C VAL A 211 -1.06 -0.03 4.73
N PHE A 212 -0.57 0.15 3.51
CA PHE A 212 -0.73 -0.74 2.36
C PHE A 212 0.64 -1.33 2.00
N SER A 213 0.99 -2.44 2.62
CA SER A 213 2.26 -3.11 2.37
C SER A 213 2.09 -4.26 1.38
N LEU A 214 2.46 -4.05 0.11
CA LEU A 214 2.30 -5.00 -1.00
C LEU A 214 0.82 -5.38 -1.27
N LEU A 215 -0.12 -4.55 -0.81
CA LEU A 215 -1.55 -4.79 -0.93
C LEU A 215 -2.08 -4.40 -2.31
N LEU A 216 -1.70 -3.22 -2.82
CA LEU A 216 -2.35 -2.66 -4.02
C LEU A 216 -2.07 -3.50 -5.27
N ASP A 217 -0.95 -4.20 -5.33
CA ASP A 217 -0.61 -5.09 -6.43
C ASP A 217 -1.46 -6.36 -6.50
N TYR A 218 -2.12 -6.70 -5.40
CA TYR A 218 -3.08 -7.81 -5.35
C TYR A 218 -4.36 -7.49 -6.13
N PHE A 219 -4.84 -6.26 -6.09
CA PHE A 219 -6.04 -5.85 -6.81
C PHE A 219 -5.77 -5.76 -8.32
N PRO A 220 -6.55 -6.46 -9.15
CA PRO A 220 -6.30 -6.53 -10.60
C PRO A 220 -6.69 -5.25 -11.34
N CYS A 221 -7.58 -4.42 -10.77
CA CYS A 221 -8.18 -3.27 -11.44
C CYS A 221 -7.66 -1.93 -10.88
N PRO A 222 -7.22 -0.98 -11.74
CA PRO A 222 -6.78 0.36 -11.31
C PRO A 222 -7.83 1.13 -10.50
N LYS A 223 -9.12 0.96 -10.83
CA LYS A 223 -10.23 1.58 -10.10
C LYS A 223 -10.39 1.02 -8.68
N GLN A 224 -10.19 -0.29 -8.50
CA GLN A 224 -10.23 -0.93 -7.17
C GLN A 224 -9.10 -0.40 -6.29
N ARG A 225 -7.88 -0.27 -6.81
CA ARG A 225 -6.75 0.33 -6.08
C ARG A 225 -7.02 1.78 -5.68
N TYR A 226 -7.62 2.55 -6.59
CA TYR A 226 -8.02 3.92 -6.29
C TYR A 226 -9.11 3.98 -5.21
N SER A 227 -10.10 3.09 -5.27
CA SER A 227 -11.14 2.97 -4.24
C SER A 227 -10.54 2.68 -2.86
N CYS A 228 -9.52 1.80 -2.77
CA CYS A 228 -8.80 1.55 -1.52
C CYS A 228 -8.14 2.81 -0.96
N VAL A 229 -7.50 3.61 -1.82
CA VAL A 229 -6.87 4.88 -1.41
C VAL A 229 -7.92 5.91 -0.96
N CYS A 230 -9.08 5.99 -1.62
CA CYS A 230 -10.18 6.84 -1.20
C CYS A 230 -10.71 6.44 0.19
N LYS A 231 -10.84 5.13 0.47
CA LYS A 231 -11.22 4.64 1.80
C LYS A 231 -10.17 4.99 2.85
N ALA A 232 -8.88 4.81 2.55
CA ALA A 232 -7.81 5.20 3.45
C ALA A 232 -7.86 6.70 3.78
N TYR A 233 -8.17 7.56 2.77
CA TYR A 233 -8.38 8.98 2.99
C TYR A 233 -9.51 9.26 3.98
N GLY A 234 -10.65 8.58 3.85
CA GLY A 234 -11.78 8.70 4.77
C GLY A 234 -11.47 8.23 6.19
N LEU A 235 -10.70 7.13 6.32
CA LEU A 235 -10.34 6.53 7.60
C LEU A 235 -9.28 7.31 8.39
N LEU A 236 -8.39 8.03 7.70
CA LEU A 236 -7.31 8.80 8.32
C LEU A 236 -7.84 10.07 8.99
N LYS A 237 -7.28 10.37 10.16
CA LYS A 237 -7.34 11.70 10.78
C LYS A 237 -6.71 12.75 9.85
N PRO A 238 -7.08 14.05 9.94
CA PRO A 238 -6.24 15.11 9.38
C PRO A 238 -4.80 14.95 9.87
N GLU A 239 -3.82 15.20 9.00
CA GLU A 239 -2.39 15.00 9.26
C GLU A 239 -1.95 13.53 9.41
N GLY A 240 -2.87 12.56 9.38
CA GLY A 240 -2.54 11.14 9.39
C GLY A 240 -1.77 10.69 8.14
N LEU A 241 -1.06 9.57 8.25
CA LEU A 241 -0.18 9.04 7.20
C LEU A 241 -0.75 7.80 6.53
N LEU A 242 -0.78 7.82 5.20
CA LEU A 242 -0.93 6.63 4.36
C LEU A 242 0.44 6.17 3.89
N PHE A 243 0.83 4.97 4.29
CA PHE A 243 2.01 4.28 3.76
C PHE A 243 1.62 3.36 2.61
N ILE A 244 2.33 3.46 1.49
CA ILE A 244 2.17 2.56 0.35
C ILE A 244 3.54 1.98 -0.01
N ILE A 245 3.63 0.67 0.07
CA ILE A 245 4.80 -0.10 -0.34
C ILE A 245 4.39 -0.98 -1.50
N THR A 246 5.08 -0.86 -2.64
CA THR A 246 4.77 -1.57 -3.88
C THR A 246 6.04 -2.12 -4.52
N PRO A 247 5.98 -3.29 -5.18
CA PRO A 247 7.15 -3.85 -5.86
C PRO A 247 7.69 -2.92 -6.96
N ASP A 248 9.02 -2.89 -7.09
CA ASP A 248 9.68 -2.27 -8.24
C ASP A 248 9.70 -3.23 -9.42
N SER A 249 9.59 -2.72 -10.65
CA SER A 249 9.83 -3.51 -11.85
C SER A 249 11.33 -3.55 -12.18
N LYS A 250 11.76 -4.54 -12.97
CA LYS A 250 13.16 -4.70 -13.41
C LYS A 250 13.72 -3.46 -14.12
N HIS A 251 12.86 -2.64 -14.70
CA HIS A 251 13.26 -1.43 -15.42
C HIS A 251 12.96 -0.21 -14.56
N SER A 252 13.94 0.27 -13.82
CA SER A 252 13.80 1.41 -12.91
C SER A 252 13.24 2.67 -13.58
N SER A 253 13.50 2.87 -14.87
CA SER A 253 12.96 3.97 -15.66
C SER A 253 11.48 3.81 -16.02
N ALA A 254 10.96 2.58 -16.11
CA ALA A 254 9.56 2.32 -16.48
C ALA A 254 8.58 2.69 -15.35
N ASN A 255 9.01 2.64 -14.09
CA ASN A 255 8.16 2.96 -12.95
C ASN A 255 8.05 4.47 -12.67
N ALA A 256 9.01 5.28 -13.12
CA ALA A 256 9.01 6.70 -12.84
C ALA A 256 7.74 7.45 -13.30
N PRO A 257 7.20 7.21 -14.52
CA PRO A 257 5.92 7.78 -14.93
C PRO A 257 4.77 7.33 -14.02
N ILE A 258 4.68 6.03 -13.70
CA ILE A 258 3.64 5.45 -12.84
C ILE A 258 3.69 6.08 -11.43
N MET A 259 4.87 6.19 -10.84
CA MET A 259 5.03 6.82 -9.51
C MET A 259 4.70 8.32 -9.54
N LYS A 260 4.91 8.99 -10.66
CA LYS A 260 4.49 10.38 -10.86
C LYS A 260 2.97 10.48 -10.94
N ASP A 261 2.32 9.60 -11.69
CA ASP A 261 0.86 9.57 -11.82
C ASP A 261 0.19 9.24 -10.48
N TRP A 262 0.73 8.30 -9.71
CA TRP A 262 0.25 8.04 -8.35
C TRP A 262 0.33 9.29 -7.47
N ARG A 263 1.47 10.00 -7.51
CA ARG A 263 1.63 11.24 -6.73
C ARG A 263 0.59 12.29 -7.11
N ILE A 264 0.26 12.43 -8.40
CA ILE A 264 -0.75 13.37 -8.90
C ILE A 264 -2.14 12.93 -8.45
N THR A 265 -2.48 11.65 -8.63
CA THR A 265 -3.78 11.09 -8.28
C THR A 265 -4.07 11.23 -6.78
N LEU A 266 -3.09 10.92 -5.93
CA LEU A 266 -3.26 11.08 -4.47
C LEU A 266 -3.33 12.56 -4.06
N ALA A 267 -2.59 13.44 -4.73
CA ALA A 267 -2.66 14.88 -4.46
C ALA A 267 -4.04 15.47 -4.80
N GLN A 268 -4.73 14.94 -5.81
CA GLN A 268 -6.10 15.33 -6.15
C GLN A 268 -7.10 14.95 -5.04
N LEU A 269 -6.83 13.91 -4.25
CA LEU A 269 -7.64 13.55 -3.09
C LEU A 269 -7.36 14.45 -1.87
N GLY A 270 -6.23 15.13 -1.82
CA GLY A 270 -5.81 15.94 -0.69
C GLY A 270 -4.64 15.32 0.11
N PHE A 271 -3.85 14.45 -0.53
CA PHE A 271 -2.64 13.91 0.04
C PHE A 271 -1.38 14.65 -0.43
N SER A 272 -0.47 14.94 0.48
CA SER A 272 0.89 15.38 0.16
C SER A 272 1.88 14.26 0.39
N ARG A 273 2.68 13.87 -0.65
CA ARG A 273 3.74 12.89 -0.46
C ARG A 273 4.90 13.52 0.32
N ILE A 274 5.16 13.00 1.52
CA ILE A 274 6.18 13.54 2.44
C ILE A 274 7.47 12.71 2.46
N TYR A 275 7.37 11.38 2.24
CA TYR A 275 8.52 10.49 2.11
C TYR A 275 8.43 9.65 0.84
N TYR A 276 9.58 9.40 0.24
CA TYR A 276 9.75 8.48 -0.87
C TYR A 276 11.17 7.92 -0.84
N ASP A 277 11.29 6.64 -0.60
CA ASP A 277 12.54 5.91 -0.65
C ASP A 277 12.40 4.72 -1.60
N LYS A 278 13.43 4.51 -2.40
CA LYS A 278 13.56 3.32 -3.24
C LYS A 278 14.50 2.35 -2.53
N LEU A 279 13.92 1.35 -1.92
CA LEU A 279 14.67 0.22 -1.36
C LEU A 279 14.88 -0.85 -2.45
N PRO A 280 15.77 -1.83 -2.25
CA PRO A 280 15.92 -2.93 -3.18
C PRO A 280 14.56 -3.57 -3.49
N HIS A 281 14.15 -3.55 -4.76
CA HIS A 281 12.92 -4.15 -5.32
C HIS A 281 11.58 -3.59 -4.87
N ILE A 282 11.55 -2.55 -4.04
CA ILE A 282 10.31 -1.91 -3.58
C ILE A 282 10.42 -0.39 -3.62
N HIS A 283 9.29 0.25 -3.89
CA HIS A 283 9.07 1.67 -3.65
C HIS A 283 8.32 1.84 -2.33
N CYS A 284 8.88 2.66 -1.44
CA CYS A 284 8.29 3.00 -0.16
C CYS A 284 7.85 4.46 -0.19
N MET A 285 6.57 4.71 0.04
CA MET A 285 5.96 6.04 -0.04
C MET A 285 5.14 6.32 1.19
N ALA A 286 5.22 7.55 1.72
CA ALA A 286 4.31 8.03 2.74
C ALA A 286 3.63 9.32 2.28
N TYR A 287 2.31 9.33 2.43
CA TYR A 287 1.43 10.42 2.07
C TYR A 287 0.73 10.93 3.32
N ARG A 288 0.82 12.24 3.55
CA ARG A 288 0.12 12.92 4.63
C ARG A 288 -1.25 13.40 4.12
N LYS A 289 -2.31 13.15 4.87
CA LYS A 289 -3.61 13.76 4.63
C LYS A 289 -3.52 15.23 5.05
N ASP A 290 -3.60 16.12 4.07
CA ASP A 290 -3.48 17.56 4.31
C ASP A 290 -4.67 18.07 5.16
N ILE A 291 -4.43 19.05 6.04
CA ILE A 291 -5.51 19.79 6.74
C ILE A 291 -6.31 20.56 5.70
N ASN A 292 -5.59 21.17 4.73
CA ASN A 292 -6.17 21.95 3.64
C ASN A 292 -5.92 21.21 2.31
N PRO A 293 -6.85 20.38 1.83
CA PRO A 293 -6.66 19.58 0.61
C PRO A 293 -6.47 20.44 -0.65
N GLU A 294 -6.86 21.72 -0.60
CA GLU A 294 -6.67 22.64 -1.73
C GLU A 294 -5.18 22.92 -2.01
N VAL A 295 -4.30 22.77 -1.00
CA VAL A 295 -2.84 22.95 -1.19
C VAL A 295 -2.27 21.88 -2.14
N SER A 296 -2.63 20.62 -1.94
CA SER A 296 -2.18 19.53 -2.82
C SER A 296 -2.86 19.55 -4.18
N LYS A 297 -4.16 19.90 -4.25
CA LYS A 297 -4.87 20.09 -5.52
C LYS A 297 -4.30 21.24 -6.34
N HIS A 298 -3.99 22.36 -5.71
CA HIS A 298 -3.34 23.49 -6.37
C HIS A 298 -1.95 23.10 -6.91
N TRP A 299 -1.16 22.33 -6.15
CA TRP A 299 0.11 21.79 -6.67
C TRP A 299 -0.10 20.97 -7.95
N VAL A 300 -1.18 20.18 -8.07
CA VAL A 300 -1.52 19.43 -9.27
C VAL A 300 -1.78 20.34 -10.47
N SER A 301 -2.48 21.46 -10.28
CA SER A 301 -2.80 22.41 -11.36
C SER A 301 -1.53 22.99 -12.02
N TYR A 302 -0.43 23.13 -11.28
CA TYR A 302 0.85 23.54 -11.84
C TYR A 302 1.60 22.42 -12.57
N LYS A 303 1.35 21.17 -12.23
CA LYS A 303 2.09 20.00 -12.78
C LYS A 303 1.43 19.40 -14.03
N LEU A 304 0.12 19.57 -14.17
CA LEU A 304 -0.62 19.07 -15.33
C LEU A 304 -0.86 20.19 -16.34
N PRO A 305 -0.52 20.00 -17.63
CA PRO A 305 -1.00 20.86 -18.71
C PRO A 305 -2.54 20.85 -18.70
N LYS A 306 -3.18 22.02 -18.88
CA LYS A 306 -4.65 22.19 -18.83
C LYS A 306 -5.45 21.20 -19.72
N LYS A 307 -4.84 20.62 -20.75
CA LYS A 307 -5.47 19.62 -21.64
C LYS A 307 -5.56 18.21 -21.06
N ASN A 308 -4.78 17.84 -20.02
CA ASN A 308 -4.67 16.47 -19.51
C ASN A 308 -5.33 16.27 -18.14
N TYR A 309 -5.97 17.31 -17.60
CA TYR A 309 -6.54 17.29 -16.24
C TYR A 309 -7.66 16.23 -16.06
N VAL A 310 -8.39 15.91 -17.11
CA VAL A 310 -9.54 14.97 -17.07
C VAL A 310 -9.11 13.50 -17.23
N GLN A 311 -7.95 13.20 -17.81
CA GLN A 311 -7.51 11.82 -18.08
C GLN A 311 -6.85 11.13 -16.88
N THR A 312 -6.41 11.86 -15.86
CA THR A 312 -5.62 11.33 -14.75
C THR A 312 -6.44 10.64 -13.64
N ILE A 313 -7.79 10.78 -13.68
CA ILE A 313 -8.69 10.24 -12.62
C ILE A 313 -9.06 8.76 -12.85
N ALA A 314 -8.50 8.10 -13.85
CA ALA A 314 -8.96 6.75 -14.24
C ALA A 314 -8.53 5.60 -13.30
N GLY A 315 -7.68 5.85 -12.28
CA GLY A 315 -7.26 4.82 -11.34
C GLY A 315 -5.76 4.81 -11.05
N LEU A 316 -5.32 3.92 -10.18
CA LEU A 316 -3.90 3.67 -9.88
C LEU A 316 -3.38 2.50 -10.71
N HIS A 317 -2.58 2.82 -11.73
CA HIS A 317 -1.98 1.82 -12.59
C HIS A 317 -0.69 1.25 -11.98
N ILE A 318 -0.42 -0.03 -12.28
CA ILE A 318 0.84 -0.71 -11.97
C ILE A 318 1.45 -1.27 -13.27
N PRO A 319 2.74 -1.63 -13.30
CA PRO A 319 3.39 -2.11 -14.53
C PRO A 319 2.67 -3.29 -15.21
N GLN A 320 2.07 -4.15 -14.43
CA GLN A 320 1.36 -5.34 -14.91
C GLN A 320 0.08 -5.02 -15.70
N ASP A 321 -0.53 -3.84 -15.50
CA ASP A 321 -1.72 -3.43 -16.26
C ASP A 321 -1.44 -3.17 -17.74
N PHE A 322 -0.16 -2.99 -18.09
CA PHE A 322 0.30 -2.73 -19.46
C PHE A 322 0.88 -3.98 -20.15
N GLN A 323 0.89 -5.12 -19.46
CA GLN A 323 1.32 -6.39 -20.04
C GLN A 323 0.13 -7.06 -20.74
N LYS A 324 0.29 -7.43 -22.03
CA LYS A 324 -0.71 -8.25 -22.72
C LYS A 324 -0.71 -9.65 -22.07
N ILE A 325 -1.85 -10.12 -21.62
CA ILE A 325 -2.02 -11.51 -21.19
C ILE A 325 -2.00 -12.34 -22.48
N ASN A 326 -0.98 -13.17 -22.67
CA ASN A 326 -0.97 -14.11 -23.78
C ASN A 326 -2.06 -15.17 -23.54
N ASP A 327 -2.99 -15.31 -24.49
CA ASP A 327 -4.14 -16.23 -24.50
C ASP A 327 -3.75 -17.74 -24.53
N GLN A 328 -2.68 -18.16 -23.89
CA GLN A 328 -2.23 -19.56 -23.88
C GLN A 328 -2.46 -20.28 -22.54
N CYS A 329 -3.53 -19.95 -21.83
CA CYS A 329 -3.94 -20.74 -20.65
C CYS A 329 -5.35 -21.31 -20.83
N GLY A 330 -5.53 -22.13 -21.87
CA GLY A 330 -6.68 -23.02 -22.01
C GLY A 330 -6.22 -24.48 -21.81
N GLY A 331 -6.52 -25.06 -20.65
CA GLY A 331 -6.35 -26.50 -20.42
C GLY A 331 -5.12 -26.88 -19.60
N ASP A 332 -5.40 -27.47 -18.44
CA ASP A 332 -4.51 -28.06 -17.44
C ASP A 332 -3.82 -27.10 -16.46
N LEU A 333 -4.13 -27.32 -15.19
CA LEU A 333 -3.66 -26.64 -13.98
C LEU A 333 -2.13 -26.82 -13.68
N LEU A 334 -1.30 -27.02 -14.69
CA LEU A 334 0.16 -27.00 -14.57
C LEU A 334 0.75 -26.19 -15.73
N PRO A 335 1.47 -25.10 -15.47
CA PRO A 335 2.10 -24.34 -16.53
C PRO A 335 3.26 -25.13 -17.15
N LYS A 336 3.02 -25.79 -18.29
CA LYS A 336 4.07 -26.17 -19.23
C LYS A 336 4.37 -24.95 -20.11
N THR A 337 5.23 -24.06 -19.66
CA THR A 337 5.94 -23.12 -20.53
C THR A 337 7.39 -23.46 -20.46
N GLU A 338 7.95 -23.87 -21.60
CA GLU A 338 9.38 -23.85 -21.84
C GLU A 338 9.85 -22.39 -21.77
N ARG A 339 10.17 -21.96 -20.53
CA ARG A 339 10.87 -20.70 -20.28
C ARG A 339 12.34 -20.91 -20.51
N THR A 340 12.96 -20.00 -21.21
CA THR A 340 14.42 -20.01 -21.33
C THR A 340 15.05 -19.85 -19.95
N SER A 341 16.21 -20.48 -19.72
CA SER A 341 16.94 -20.41 -18.45
C SER A 341 17.25 -18.97 -18.02
N GLN A 342 17.21 -18.00 -18.94
CA GLN A 342 17.36 -16.57 -18.68
C GLN A 342 16.09 -15.93 -18.06
N ASP A 343 14.89 -16.38 -18.44
CA ASP A 343 13.63 -15.87 -17.86
C ASP A 343 13.44 -16.38 -16.44
N ASP A 344 13.84 -17.63 -16.18
CA ASP A 344 13.80 -18.20 -14.83
C ASP A 344 14.88 -17.61 -13.91
N ALA A 345 16.09 -17.36 -14.41
CA ALA A 345 17.13 -16.65 -13.67
C ALA A 345 16.70 -15.21 -13.34
N ALA A 346 16.03 -14.55 -14.29
CA ALA A 346 15.53 -13.20 -14.10
C ALA A 346 14.34 -13.11 -13.12
N LEU A 347 13.51 -14.14 -13.03
CA LEU A 347 12.39 -14.24 -12.08
C LEU A 347 12.86 -14.68 -10.69
N VAL A 348 13.79 -15.62 -10.59
CA VAL A 348 14.47 -15.97 -9.34
C VAL A 348 15.20 -14.75 -8.79
N GLN A 349 15.82 -13.95 -9.65
CA GLN A 349 16.44 -12.68 -9.29
C GLN A 349 15.44 -11.60 -8.83
N LEU A 350 14.20 -11.56 -9.34
CA LEU A 350 13.18 -10.58 -8.92
C LEU A 350 12.65 -10.85 -7.50
N PHE A 351 12.60 -12.09 -7.07
CA PHE A 351 12.15 -12.50 -5.73
C PHE A 351 13.30 -12.93 -4.80
N SER A 352 14.44 -13.34 -5.33
CA SER A 352 15.65 -13.56 -4.54
C SER A 352 16.38 -12.27 -4.20
N GLN A 353 16.01 -11.19 -4.88
CA GLN A 353 16.54 -9.83 -4.68
C GLN A 353 15.58 -8.89 -3.96
N LEU A 354 14.38 -9.32 -3.56
CA LEU A 354 13.76 -8.81 -2.33
C LEU A 354 14.71 -9.25 -1.21
N PRO A 355 15.20 -8.38 -0.36
CA PRO A 355 16.53 -8.26 0.24
C PRO A 355 17.25 -9.60 0.52
N TYR A 356 17.68 -10.25 -0.56
CA TYR A 356 18.35 -11.53 -0.52
C TYR A 356 19.52 -11.53 -1.49
N ASN A 357 20.54 -10.73 -1.27
CA ASN A 357 21.86 -11.05 -1.76
C ASN A 357 22.98 -10.30 -1.04
N SER A 358 23.85 -11.18 -0.59
CA SER A 358 25.20 -11.07 -0.06
C SER A 358 25.31 -10.63 1.36
#